data_f91310507ea921025572e0b084fd46a9
#
_entry.id   f91310507ea921025572e0b084fd46a9
#
_cell.length_a   1.000
_cell.length_b   1.000
_cell.length_c   1.000
_cell.angle_alpha   90.00
_cell.angle_beta   90.00
_cell.angle_gamma   90.00
#
_symmetry.space_group_name_H-M   'P 1'
#
loop_
_entity.id
_entity.type
_entity.pdbx_description
1 polymer ?
#
loop_
_entity_poly.entity_id
_entity_poly.type
_entity_poly.pdbx_seq_one_letter_code
_entity_poly.pdbx_strand_id
1 'polypeptide(L)'
;AWEYYSQLLPMNAQAKAGEWRYKAEPYVYSSNIFGPESDKFGLANVSWLTGTAAWMYVAFTQYLLGVKPVWGGLSIEPCLPPQWESIEITRIFRGCRYHIRVKNGEKLFIPHEEGRTHYERTDDTTI
;
A
#
# COMPACT_ATOMS: atom_id res chain seq x y z
N ALA A 1 -0.50 -12.00 1.23
CA ALA A 1 -0.99 -10.61 1.35
C ALA A 1 -1.15 -9.95 -0.03
N TRP A 2 -0.09 -9.93 -0.83
CA TRP A 2 -0.11 -9.28 -2.15
C TRP A 2 -1.21 -9.82 -3.08
N GLU A 3 -1.42 -11.12 -3.11
CA GLU A 3 -2.44 -11.75 -3.94
C GLU A 3 -3.85 -11.19 -3.63
N TYR A 4 -4.22 -11.13 -2.35
CA TYR A 4 -5.51 -10.55 -1.95
C TYR A 4 -5.58 -9.05 -2.18
N TYR A 5 -4.50 -8.34 -1.88
CA TYR A 5 -4.42 -6.91 -2.13
C TYR A 5 -4.64 -6.57 -3.60
N SER A 6 -3.92 -7.27 -4.49
CA SER A 6 -4.01 -7.05 -5.94
C SER A 6 -5.41 -7.37 -6.52
N GLN A 7 -6.10 -8.36 -5.97
CA GLN A 7 -7.48 -8.68 -6.38
C GLN A 7 -8.47 -7.56 -6.06
N LEU A 8 -8.22 -6.79 -5.01
CA LEU A 8 -9.08 -5.67 -4.59
C LEU A 8 -8.80 -4.36 -5.34
N LEU A 9 -7.72 -4.28 -6.12
CA LEU A 9 -7.46 -3.11 -6.95
C LEU A 9 -8.59 -2.95 -7.97
N PRO A 10 -9.17 -1.73 -8.10
CA PRO A 10 -10.35 -1.50 -8.93
C PRO A 10 -10.19 -2.01 -10.37
N MET A 11 -9.04 -1.74 -10.99
CA MET A 11 -8.76 -2.20 -12.35
C MET A 11 -8.74 -3.72 -12.48
N ASN A 12 -8.22 -4.43 -11.47
CA ASN A 12 -8.16 -5.90 -11.49
C ASN A 12 -9.53 -6.51 -11.22
N ALA A 13 -10.29 -5.92 -10.30
CA ALA A 13 -11.66 -6.33 -10.00
C ALA A 13 -12.56 -6.15 -11.22
N GLN A 14 -12.46 -5.00 -11.91
CA GLN A 14 -13.20 -4.74 -13.14
C GLN A 14 -12.79 -5.72 -14.26
N ALA A 15 -11.49 -5.93 -14.48
CA ALA A 15 -11.00 -6.85 -15.49
C ALA A 15 -11.51 -8.29 -15.27
N LYS A 16 -11.58 -8.73 -14.00
CA LYS A 16 -12.08 -10.05 -13.63
C LYS A 16 -13.59 -10.18 -13.78
N ALA A 17 -14.36 -9.16 -13.38
CA ALA A 17 -15.82 -9.19 -13.45
C ALA A 17 -16.35 -8.91 -14.86
N GLY A 18 -15.61 -8.19 -15.67
CA GLY A 18 -16.02 -7.61 -16.94
C GLY A 18 -16.69 -6.25 -16.74
N GLU A 19 -16.41 -5.32 -17.64
CA GLU A 19 -16.87 -3.92 -17.57
C GLU A 19 -18.39 -3.80 -17.42
N TRP A 20 -19.14 -4.53 -18.24
CA TRP A 20 -20.60 -4.55 -18.23
C TRP A 20 -21.23 -5.05 -16.92
N ARG A 21 -20.49 -5.89 -16.19
CA ARG A 21 -20.94 -6.43 -14.91
C ARG A 21 -20.50 -5.56 -13.74
N TYR A 22 -19.25 -5.09 -13.77
CA TYR A 22 -18.67 -4.29 -12.70
C TYR A 22 -19.36 -2.93 -12.57
N LYS A 23 -19.53 -2.22 -13.66
CA LYS A 23 -20.28 -0.93 -13.76
C LYS A 23 -19.77 0.19 -12.85
N ALA A 24 -18.51 0.17 -12.42
CA ALA A 24 -17.88 1.25 -11.69
C ALA A 24 -16.55 1.61 -12.36
N GLU A 25 -16.01 2.76 -12.00
CA GLU A 25 -14.77 3.27 -12.56
C GLU A 25 -13.58 2.38 -12.17
N PRO A 26 -12.65 2.07 -13.10
CA PRO A 26 -11.53 1.17 -12.86
C PRO A 26 -10.45 1.74 -11.94
N TYR A 27 -10.59 2.99 -11.53
CA TYR A 27 -9.62 3.73 -10.69
C TYR A 27 -10.22 4.16 -9.35
N VAL A 28 -11.44 3.72 -9.02
CA VAL A 28 -12.14 4.07 -7.77
C VAL A 28 -12.50 2.80 -7.01
N TYR A 29 -12.23 2.78 -5.71
CA TYR A 29 -12.71 1.73 -4.84
C TYR A 29 -14.22 1.83 -4.64
N SER A 30 -14.92 0.73 -4.83
CA SER A 30 -16.33 0.60 -4.46
C SER A 30 -16.48 0.22 -2.98
N SER A 31 -17.65 0.48 -2.41
CA SER A 31 -17.96 0.08 -1.04
C SER A 31 -18.04 -1.44 -0.87
N ASN A 32 -18.55 -2.13 -1.88
CA ASN A 32 -18.62 -3.58 -1.97
C ASN A 32 -18.81 -4.04 -3.41
N ILE A 33 -18.57 -5.33 -3.63
CA ILE A 33 -18.86 -6.03 -4.88
C ILE A 33 -19.79 -7.20 -4.52
N PHE A 34 -20.87 -7.36 -5.25
CA PHE A 34 -21.82 -8.44 -5.01
C PHE A 34 -21.17 -9.81 -5.22
N GLY A 35 -21.31 -10.69 -4.22
CA GLY A 35 -20.77 -12.04 -4.23
C GLY A 35 -21.54 -13.02 -5.11
N PRO A 36 -21.05 -14.27 -5.22
CA PRO A 36 -21.61 -15.28 -6.14
C PRO A 36 -23.04 -15.69 -5.84
N GLU A 37 -23.50 -15.51 -4.61
CA GLU A 37 -24.88 -15.84 -4.21
C GLU A 37 -25.92 -14.79 -4.64
N SER A 38 -25.46 -13.66 -5.19
CA SER A 38 -26.33 -12.59 -5.64
C SER A 38 -26.67 -12.71 -7.13
N ASP A 39 -27.90 -12.36 -7.49
CA ASP A 39 -28.31 -12.15 -8.88
C ASP A 39 -27.50 -11.04 -9.58
N LYS A 40 -26.86 -10.17 -8.79
CA LYS A 40 -25.98 -9.09 -9.22
C LYS A 40 -24.50 -9.42 -9.09
N PHE A 41 -24.14 -10.69 -9.08
CA PHE A 41 -22.75 -11.11 -8.89
C PHE A 41 -21.76 -10.33 -9.78
N GLY A 42 -20.72 -9.77 -9.14
CA GLY A 42 -19.67 -9.00 -9.80
C GLY A 42 -20.01 -7.52 -10.04
N LEU A 43 -21.24 -7.06 -9.72
CA LEU A 43 -21.60 -5.65 -9.75
C LEU A 43 -20.93 -4.93 -8.58
N ALA A 44 -20.20 -3.86 -8.87
CA ALA A 44 -19.69 -2.93 -7.85
C ALA A 44 -20.81 -1.99 -7.40
N ASN A 45 -20.84 -1.72 -6.10
CA ASN A 45 -21.85 -0.87 -5.48
C ASN A 45 -21.20 0.37 -4.89
N VAL A 46 -21.82 1.52 -5.10
CA VAL A 46 -21.43 2.83 -4.55
C VAL A 46 -19.92 3.09 -4.60
N SER A 47 -19.47 3.68 -5.67
CA SER A 47 -18.13 4.25 -5.79
C SER A 47 -18.06 5.63 -5.10
N TRP A 48 -16.87 6.09 -4.73
CA TRP A 48 -16.58 7.38 -4.08
C TRP A 48 -17.04 7.54 -2.61
N LEU A 49 -17.98 6.77 -2.14
CA LEU A 49 -18.52 6.86 -0.78
C LEU A 49 -18.07 5.65 0.07
N THR A 50 -16.76 5.47 0.23
CA THR A 50 -16.21 4.34 1.00
C THR A 50 -14.90 4.69 1.70
N GLY A 51 -14.70 4.13 2.87
CA GLY A 51 -13.40 4.15 3.56
C GLY A 51 -12.37 3.18 2.97
N THR A 52 -12.74 2.36 1.99
CA THR A 52 -11.85 1.34 1.42
C THR A 52 -10.56 1.94 0.87
N ALA A 53 -10.62 3.09 0.19
CA ALA A 53 -9.44 3.74 -0.37
C ALA A 53 -8.41 4.08 0.71
N ALA A 54 -8.85 4.64 1.84
CA ALA A 54 -7.98 4.96 2.97
C ALA A 54 -7.38 3.70 3.60
N TRP A 55 -8.19 2.66 3.80
CA TRP A 55 -7.74 1.37 4.32
C TRP A 55 -6.74 0.69 3.39
N MET A 56 -6.98 0.69 2.09
CA MET A 56 -6.07 0.11 1.10
C MET A 56 -4.76 0.90 1.02
N TYR A 57 -4.81 2.23 1.18
CA TYR A 57 -3.59 3.05 1.29
C TYR A 57 -2.78 2.66 2.53
N VAL A 58 -3.41 2.51 3.69
CA VAL A 58 -2.75 2.07 4.92
C VAL A 58 -2.20 0.64 4.76
N ALA A 59 -2.98 -0.27 4.21
CA ALA A 59 -2.56 -1.64 3.95
C ALA A 59 -1.32 -1.70 3.03
N PHE A 60 -1.30 -0.89 1.99
CA PHE A 60 -0.16 -0.80 1.10
C PHE A 60 1.07 -0.21 1.79
N THR A 61 0.94 0.99 2.34
CA THR A 61 2.10 1.74 2.85
C THR A 61 2.67 1.15 4.14
N GLN A 62 1.81 0.73 5.07
CA GLN A 62 2.26 0.28 6.38
C GLN A 62 2.46 -1.24 6.48
N TYR A 63 1.80 -2.04 5.64
CA TYR A 63 1.87 -3.50 5.76
C TYR A 63 2.54 -4.19 4.57
N LEU A 64 2.34 -3.72 3.33
CA LEU A 64 3.08 -4.26 2.18
C LEU A 64 4.45 -3.60 2.03
N LEU A 65 4.50 -2.28 1.93
CA LEU A 65 5.78 -1.55 1.92
C LEU A 65 6.44 -1.52 3.30
N GLY A 66 5.65 -1.75 4.35
CA GLY A 66 6.12 -1.92 5.71
C GLY A 66 6.59 -0.65 6.40
N VAL A 67 6.30 0.55 5.89
CA VAL A 67 6.75 1.82 6.48
C VAL A 67 5.74 2.31 7.50
N LYS A 68 5.99 2.02 8.77
CA LYS A 68 5.08 2.31 9.89
C LYS A 68 5.60 3.47 10.73
N PRO A 69 4.79 4.51 10.97
CA PRO A 69 5.06 5.49 11.99
C PRO A 69 5.03 4.83 13.37
N VAL A 70 6.07 5.06 14.16
CA VAL A 70 6.15 4.66 15.57
C VAL A 70 6.56 5.86 16.41
N TRP A 71 6.50 5.74 17.74
CA TRP A 71 6.76 6.88 18.61
C TRP A 71 8.13 7.51 18.36
N GLY A 72 9.19 6.72 18.26
CA GLY A 72 10.57 7.18 18.09
C GLY A 72 11.00 7.42 16.64
N GLY A 73 10.17 7.16 15.62
CA GLY A 73 10.60 7.28 14.22
C GLY A 73 9.76 6.48 13.23
N LEU A 74 10.44 5.85 12.30
CA LEU A 74 9.82 4.95 11.31
C LEU A 74 10.38 3.53 11.48
N SER A 75 9.49 2.57 11.65
CA SER A 75 9.81 1.14 11.52
C SER A 75 9.57 0.71 10.08
N ILE A 76 10.53 0.01 9.49
CA ILE A 76 10.44 -0.47 8.11
C ILE A 76 10.57 -2.00 8.12
N GLU A 77 9.47 -2.67 7.80
CA GLU A 77 9.35 -4.12 7.75
C GLU A 77 8.57 -4.53 6.50
N PRO A 78 9.19 -4.54 5.31
CA PRO A 78 8.49 -4.83 4.06
C PRO A 78 8.03 -6.29 3.99
N CYS A 79 6.83 -6.47 3.44
CA CYS A 79 6.24 -7.75 3.11
C CYS A 79 5.88 -7.76 1.62
N LEU A 80 6.92 -7.67 0.80
CA LEU A 80 6.78 -7.53 -0.65
C LEU A 80 6.49 -8.86 -1.33
N PRO A 81 5.86 -8.82 -2.51
CA PRO A 81 5.78 -10.01 -3.35
C PRO A 81 7.19 -10.50 -3.73
N PRO A 82 7.41 -11.81 -3.88
CA PRO A 82 8.75 -12.39 -4.11
C PRO A 82 9.49 -11.84 -5.33
N GLN A 83 8.74 -11.36 -6.34
CA GLN A 83 9.30 -10.78 -7.55
C GLN A 83 9.84 -9.35 -7.37
N TRP A 84 9.58 -8.70 -6.23
CA TRP A 84 10.11 -7.39 -5.90
C TRP A 84 11.32 -7.53 -4.97
N GLU A 85 12.50 -7.35 -5.51
CA GLU A 85 13.76 -7.51 -4.77
C GLU A 85 13.99 -6.37 -3.77
N SER A 86 13.60 -5.16 -4.16
CA SER A 86 13.76 -3.95 -3.35
C SER A 86 12.69 -2.92 -3.68
N ILE A 87 12.55 -1.95 -2.80
CA ILE A 87 11.67 -0.78 -3.00
C ILE A 87 12.40 0.51 -2.63
N GLU A 88 12.00 1.58 -3.29
CA GLU A 88 12.39 2.93 -2.94
C GLU A 88 11.14 3.74 -2.60
N ILE A 89 11.18 4.44 -1.48
CA ILE A 89 10.04 5.21 -0.98
C ILE A 89 10.51 6.58 -0.53
N THR A 90 9.78 7.62 -0.92
CA THR A 90 9.90 8.93 -0.30
C THR A 90 8.73 9.14 0.66
N ARG A 91 9.03 9.34 1.94
CA ARG A 91 8.04 9.58 2.98
C ARG A 91 8.29 10.89 3.70
N ILE A 92 7.25 11.72 3.84
CA ILE A 92 7.29 12.88 4.74
C ILE A 92 6.71 12.44 6.08
N PHE A 93 7.49 12.62 7.15
CA PHE A 93 7.09 12.28 8.51
C PHE A 93 7.63 13.32 9.48
N ARG A 94 6.76 13.93 10.27
CA ARG A 94 7.10 15.00 11.25
C ARG A 94 7.96 16.11 10.65
N GLY A 95 7.62 16.58 9.45
CA GLY A 95 8.34 17.65 8.77
C GLY A 95 9.62 17.25 8.06
N CYS A 96 10.13 16.03 8.29
CA CYS A 96 11.32 15.51 7.61
C CYS A 96 10.95 14.70 6.39
N ARG A 97 11.78 14.79 5.35
CA ARG A 97 11.67 13.96 4.14
C ARG A 97 12.66 12.81 4.25
N TYR A 98 12.14 11.58 4.18
CA TYR A 98 12.91 10.35 4.22
C TYR A 98 12.93 9.72 2.83
N HIS A 99 14.12 9.44 2.32
CA HIS A 99 14.35 8.59 1.16
C HIS A 99 14.79 7.22 1.66
N ILE A 100 13.95 6.23 1.46
CA ILE A 100 14.11 4.89 2.03
C ILE A 100 14.30 3.92 0.88
N ARG A 101 15.43 3.23 0.86
CA ARG A 101 15.67 2.07 0.00
C ARG A 101 15.83 0.86 0.89
N VAL A 102 15.07 -0.19 0.62
CA VAL A 102 15.08 -1.41 1.44
C VAL A 102 14.89 -2.65 0.57
N LYS A 103 15.62 -3.70 0.88
CA LYS A 103 15.46 -5.01 0.23
C LYS A 103 14.31 -5.79 0.86
N ASN A 104 13.72 -6.70 0.07
CA ASN A 104 12.65 -7.55 0.56
C ASN A 104 13.14 -8.41 1.73
N GLY A 105 12.38 -8.42 2.83
CA GLY A 105 12.73 -9.14 4.06
C GLY A 105 13.70 -8.42 5.00
N GLU A 106 14.28 -7.30 4.60
CA GLU A 106 15.11 -6.46 5.45
C GLU A 106 14.25 -5.69 6.46
N LYS A 107 14.75 -5.54 7.69
CA LYS A 107 14.09 -4.75 8.74
C LYS A 107 14.98 -3.60 9.15
N LEU A 108 14.40 -2.41 9.20
CA LEU A 108 15.10 -1.19 9.55
C LEU A 108 14.30 -0.40 10.59
N PHE A 109 15.02 0.36 11.40
CA PHE A 109 14.44 1.42 12.22
C PHE A 109 15.17 2.73 11.93
N ILE A 110 14.41 3.76 11.57
CA ILE A 110 14.93 5.09 11.33
C ILE A 110 14.44 6.00 12.46
N PRO A 111 15.33 6.43 13.38
CA PRO A 111 14.94 7.34 14.44
C PRO A 111 14.56 8.70 13.88
N HIS A 112 13.58 9.34 14.49
CA HIS A 112 13.25 10.73 14.20
C HIS A 112 14.14 11.63 15.03
N GLU A 113 14.91 12.48 14.35
CA GLU A 113 15.75 13.51 14.99
C GLU A 113 15.15 14.89 14.72
N GLU A 114 14.85 15.64 15.78
CA GLU A 114 14.36 17.00 15.67
C GLU A 114 15.38 17.90 14.95
N GLY A 115 14.89 18.75 14.04
CA GLY A 115 15.75 19.64 13.25
C GLY A 115 16.36 19.03 11.99
N ARG A 116 16.22 17.74 11.75
CA ARG A 116 16.67 17.12 10.52
C ARG A 116 15.62 17.31 9.42
N THR A 117 15.99 18.01 8.35
CA THR A 117 15.08 18.27 7.20
C THR A 117 15.15 17.20 6.11
N HIS A 118 16.22 16.41 6.11
CA HIS A 118 16.46 15.39 5.09
C HIS A 118 17.21 14.20 5.69
N TYR A 119 16.75 12.99 5.40
CA TYR A 119 17.43 11.75 5.74
C TYR A 119 17.56 10.89 4.48
N GLU A 120 18.79 10.60 4.11
CA GLU A 120 19.14 9.67 3.04
C GLU A 120 20.00 8.56 3.65
N ARG A 121 19.56 7.31 3.53
CA ARG A 121 20.38 6.17 3.87
C ARG A 121 20.96 5.59 2.59
N THR A 122 22.25 5.74 2.42
CA THR A 122 23.02 4.95 1.45
C THR A 122 23.42 3.65 2.13
N ASP A 123 23.18 2.52 1.44
CA ASP A 123 23.60 1.19 1.87
C ASP A 123 25.14 1.08 1.81
N ASP A 124 25.80 1.57 2.83
CA ASP A 124 27.17 1.17 3.17
C ASP A 124 27.15 0.59 4.58
N THR A 125 26.64 -0.62 4.69
CA THR A 125 26.94 -1.48 5.82
C THR A 125 28.24 -2.21 5.50
N THR A 126 29.34 -1.48 5.58
CA THR A 126 30.64 -2.11 5.81
C THR A 126 30.90 -1.97 7.31
N ILE A 127 30.74 -3.07 8.04
CA ILE A 127 31.39 -3.32 9.34
C ILE A 127 32.66 -4.07 9.07
#